data_52594f1c2dddcee7dd362cb2bfbe64bc
#
_entry.id   52594f1c2dddcee7dd362cb2bfbe64bc
#
_cell.length_a   1.000
_cell.length_b   1.000
_cell.length_c   1.000
_cell.angle_alpha   90.00
_cell.angle_beta   90.00
_cell.angle_gamma   90.00
#
_symmetry.space_group_name_H-M   'P 1'
#
loop_
_entity.id
_entity.type
_entity.pdbx_description
1 polymer ?
#
loop_
_entity_poly.entity_id
_entity_poly.type
_entity_poly.pdbx_seq_one_letter_code
_entity_poly.pdbx_strand_id
1 'polypeptide(L)'
;MSNYFLKFSLRSNLVKVITIAFIALNSTIFYAQTNPQDFTVPPKVGFRCRAEIVNGDTLPLVNLGTIYVYTDFVFKNQRQYELWTRTKHNVKKVYPYAILAAAKLKEYDKVMEKMTDEDLKKAFLKVCEKDLRNEFEDELKDLSISQGKVLMKLIDRETGKTTYDLVKQLRGSFQAAMWQTVARIFGHDMKSEYDANIEDIMIERAIKLVENGQF
;
A
#
# COMPACT_ATOMS: atom_id res chain seq x y z
N MET A 1 50.35 20.73 -55.88
CA MET A 1 50.48 20.14 -54.50
C MET A 1 50.14 21.10 -53.37
N SER A 2 49.75 22.32 -53.59
CA SER A 2 49.50 23.33 -52.52
C SER A 2 48.09 23.29 -51.89
N ASN A 3 47.07 22.80 -52.59
CA ASN A 3 45.70 22.88 -52.16
C ASN A 3 45.24 21.77 -51.15
N TYR A 4 45.99 20.70 -50.98
CA TYR A 4 45.68 19.66 -50.03
C TYR A 4 46.15 19.97 -48.61
N PHE A 5 47.24 20.70 -48.45
CA PHE A 5 47.75 21.09 -47.14
C PHE A 5 46.85 22.11 -46.41
N LEU A 6 46.28 23.04 -47.15
CA LEU A 6 45.36 24.05 -46.61
C LEU A 6 44.04 23.45 -46.14
N LYS A 7 43.49 22.46 -46.86
CA LYS A 7 42.25 21.74 -46.46
C LYS A 7 42.44 20.88 -45.20
N PHE A 8 43.63 20.29 -45.02
CA PHE A 8 43.91 19.47 -43.84
C PHE A 8 44.11 20.32 -42.59
N SER A 9 44.74 21.49 -42.67
CA SER A 9 44.89 22.42 -41.56
C SER A 9 43.57 23.04 -41.11
N LEU A 10 42.67 23.38 -42.04
CA LEU A 10 41.34 23.91 -41.72
C LEU A 10 40.45 22.89 -41.02
N ARG A 11 40.50 21.61 -41.44
CA ARG A 11 39.73 20.54 -40.75
C ARG A 11 40.23 20.27 -39.33
N SER A 12 41.54 20.30 -39.10
CA SER A 12 42.15 20.10 -37.78
C SER A 12 41.78 21.24 -36.81
N ASN A 13 41.73 22.47 -37.28
CA ASN A 13 41.36 23.62 -36.46
C ASN A 13 39.83 23.64 -36.18
N LEU A 14 39.00 23.23 -37.13
CA LEU A 14 37.56 23.15 -36.96
C LEU A 14 37.18 22.08 -35.89
N VAL A 15 37.85 20.93 -35.92
CA VAL A 15 37.63 19.86 -34.90
C VAL A 15 38.05 20.35 -33.51
N LYS A 16 39.17 21.09 -33.40
CA LYS A 16 39.60 21.66 -32.11
C LYS A 16 38.63 22.71 -31.57
N VAL A 17 38.06 23.54 -32.44
CA VAL A 17 37.04 24.53 -32.03
C VAL A 17 35.76 23.86 -31.59
N ILE A 18 35.32 22.83 -32.28
CA ILE A 18 34.11 22.06 -31.90
C ILE A 18 34.31 21.31 -30.56
N THR A 19 35.49 20.72 -30.32
CA THR A 19 35.80 20.07 -29.04
C THR A 19 35.86 21.05 -27.88
N ILE A 20 36.43 22.23 -28.08
CA ILE A 20 36.50 23.30 -27.06
C ILE A 20 35.07 23.82 -26.76
N ALA A 21 34.24 24.03 -27.79
CA ALA A 21 32.86 24.44 -27.63
C ALA A 21 32.02 23.38 -26.88
N PHE A 22 32.24 22.09 -27.14
CA PHE A 22 31.56 20.98 -26.46
C PHE A 22 31.99 20.88 -25.00
N ILE A 23 33.26 21.11 -24.68
CA ILE A 23 33.76 21.14 -23.30
C ILE A 23 33.19 22.34 -22.54
N ALA A 24 33.13 23.51 -23.18
CA ALA A 24 32.57 24.72 -22.58
C ALA A 24 31.05 24.59 -22.33
N LEU A 25 30.30 23.88 -23.20
CA LEU A 25 28.88 23.66 -23.04
C LEU A 25 28.58 22.69 -21.87
N ASN A 26 29.44 21.68 -21.64
CA ASN A 26 29.31 20.76 -20.52
C ASN A 26 29.71 21.38 -19.17
N SER A 27 30.60 22.35 -19.15
CA SER A 27 30.99 23.05 -17.93
C SER A 27 29.89 23.97 -17.40
N THR A 28 29.05 24.54 -18.27
CA THR A 28 27.90 25.35 -17.84
C THR A 28 26.76 24.52 -17.24
N ILE A 29 26.62 23.27 -17.65
CA ILE A 29 25.62 22.34 -17.04
C ILE A 29 26.06 21.91 -15.63
N PHE A 30 27.35 21.81 -15.37
CA PHE A 30 27.84 21.40 -14.04
C PHE A 30 27.70 22.52 -12.98
N TYR A 31 27.73 23.80 -13.38
CA TYR A 31 27.51 24.92 -12.45
C TYR A 31 26.05 25.18 -12.10
N ALA A 32 25.11 24.62 -12.86
CA ALA A 32 23.67 24.76 -12.57
C ALA A 32 23.15 23.82 -11.47
N GLN A 33 23.95 22.85 -11.04
CA GLN A 33 23.55 21.86 -10.04
C GLN A 33 24.06 22.10 -8.61
N THR A 34 24.85 23.15 -8.40
CA THR A 34 25.35 23.47 -7.05
C THR A 34 24.97 24.88 -6.64
N ASN A 35 23.68 25.15 -6.56
CA ASN A 35 23.22 26.30 -5.80
C ASN A 35 22.64 25.76 -4.46
N PRO A 36 23.39 25.83 -3.33
CA PRO A 36 22.91 25.31 -2.05
C PRO A 36 21.92 26.24 -1.34
N GLN A 37 21.29 27.16 -2.06
CA GLN A 37 20.52 28.25 -1.40
C GLN A 37 19.01 28.23 -1.64
N ASP A 38 18.42 27.13 -2.09
CA ASP A 38 16.96 27.03 -2.11
C ASP A 38 16.43 25.87 -1.23
N PHE A 39 17.05 25.65 -0.09
CA PHE A 39 16.27 25.17 1.03
C PHE A 39 15.46 26.36 1.56
N THR A 40 14.42 26.73 0.87
CA THR A 40 13.30 27.40 1.49
C THR A 40 12.79 26.40 2.52
N VAL A 41 13.27 26.55 3.75
CA VAL A 41 12.66 25.91 4.92
C VAL A 41 11.18 26.21 4.78
N PRO A 42 10.31 25.20 4.59
CA PRO A 42 8.88 25.46 4.47
C PRO A 42 8.52 26.33 5.68
N PRO A 43 7.68 27.36 5.51
CA PRO A 43 7.33 28.24 6.61
C PRO A 43 6.97 27.35 7.78
N LYS A 44 7.65 27.54 8.92
CA LYS A 44 7.35 26.78 10.15
C LYS A 44 5.87 27.01 10.44
N VAL A 45 5.03 26.12 9.96
CA VAL A 45 3.62 26.13 10.30
C VAL A 45 3.60 25.78 11.79
N GLY A 46 3.58 26.81 12.61
CA GLY A 46 3.47 26.62 14.05
C GLY A 46 2.16 25.87 14.33
N PHE A 47 2.23 24.77 15.04
CA PHE A 47 1.03 24.10 15.53
C PHE A 47 0.71 24.61 16.94
N ARG A 48 -0.59 24.76 17.24
CA ARG A 48 -1.03 25.10 18.58
C ARG A 48 -1.05 23.84 19.43
N CYS A 49 -0.29 23.84 20.53
CA CYS A 49 -0.32 22.77 21.52
C CYS A 49 -0.74 23.31 22.87
N ARG A 50 -1.19 22.45 23.78
CA ARG A 50 -1.37 22.81 25.19
C ARG A 50 -0.02 23.09 25.79
N ALA A 51 0.03 23.98 26.76
CA ALA A 51 1.22 24.27 27.54
C ALA A 51 0.98 23.88 28.98
N GLU A 52 2.00 23.36 29.64
CA GLU A 52 2.02 23.04 31.06
C GLU A 52 3.13 23.85 31.73
N ILE A 53 2.87 24.37 32.92
CA ILE A 53 3.87 25.11 33.67
C ILE A 53 4.54 24.15 34.65
N VAL A 54 5.82 23.88 34.40
CA VAL A 54 6.64 23.02 35.26
C VAL A 54 7.80 23.86 35.82
N ASN A 55 7.88 23.96 37.14
CA ASN A 55 8.93 24.75 37.83
C ASN A 55 9.04 26.22 37.39
N GLY A 56 7.92 26.82 36.94
CA GLY A 56 7.88 28.20 36.45
C GLY A 56 8.14 28.39 34.96
N ASP A 57 8.56 27.37 34.26
CA ASP A 57 8.76 27.36 32.81
C ASP A 57 7.53 26.85 32.08
N THR A 58 7.19 27.48 30.96
CA THR A 58 6.08 27.06 30.10
C THR A 58 6.58 26.06 29.07
N LEU A 59 6.23 24.78 29.24
CA LEU A 59 6.62 23.69 28.31
C LEU A 59 5.45 23.33 27.42
N PRO A 60 5.70 23.10 26.10
CA PRO A 60 4.68 22.63 25.20
C PRO A 60 4.33 21.16 25.48
N LEU A 61 3.04 20.90 25.73
CA LEU A 61 2.53 19.53 25.89
C LEU A 61 2.14 18.98 24.50
N VAL A 62 2.97 18.11 23.95
CA VAL A 62 2.71 17.43 22.69
C VAL A 62 2.35 15.99 22.99
N ASN A 63 1.14 15.60 22.61
CA ASN A 63 0.73 14.20 22.71
C ASN A 63 1.36 13.43 21.54
N LEU A 64 2.39 12.65 21.82
CA LEU A 64 3.02 11.77 20.83
C LEU A 64 2.14 10.55 20.64
N GLY A 65 1.92 10.18 19.39
CA GLY A 65 1.23 8.93 19.06
C GLY A 65 1.93 7.71 19.68
N THR A 66 1.18 6.66 19.92
CA THR A 66 1.72 5.41 20.47
C THR A 66 2.71 4.80 19.49
N ILE A 67 3.94 4.60 19.92
CA ILE A 67 4.96 3.87 19.15
C ILE A 67 4.95 2.43 19.65
N TYR A 68 4.65 1.49 18.74
CA TYR A 68 4.72 0.07 19.05
C TYR A 68 6.14 -0.43 18.78
N VAL A 69 6.85 -0.83 19.84
CA VAL A 69 8.16 -1.46 19.72
C VAL A 69 7.95 -2.97 19.72
N TYR A 70 8.25 -3.61 18.59
CA TYR A 70 8.21 -5.07 18.48
C TYR A 70 9.61 -5.62 18.68
N THR A 71 9.74 -6.55 19.61
CA THR A 71 10.97 -7.34 19.74
C THR A 71 11.08 -8.35 18.59
N ASP A 72 12.29 -8.73 18.23
CA ASP A 72 12.51 -9.79 17.26
C ASP A 72 11.78 -11.06 17.68
N PHE A 73 11.12 -11.68 16.71
CA PHE A 73 10.38 -12.92 16.97
C PHE A 73 11.35 -14.09 17.05
N VAL A 74 11.47 -14.67 18.24
CA VAL A 74 12.28 -15.89 18.42
C VAL A 74 11.47 -17.11 17.95
N PHE A 75 11.88 -17.70 16.84
CA PHE A 75 11.24 -18.90 16.30
C PHE A 75 11.64 -20.13 17.11
N LYS A 76 10.65 -20.89 17.56
CA LYS A 76 10.88 -22.13 18.33
C LYS A 76 11.48 -23.27 17.48
N ASN A 77 11.19 -23.26 16.18
CA ASN A 77 11.65 -24.26 15.23
C ASN A 77 11.61 -23.75 13.78
N GLN A 78 12.27 -24.48 12.89
CA GLN A 78 12.36 -24.19 11.45
C GLN A 78 10.98 -24.05 10.79
N ARG A 79 10.01 -24.90 11.18
CA ARG A 79 8.64 -24.84 10.64
C ARG A 79 7.95 -23.53 10.93
N GLN A 80 8.16 -22.96 12.12
CA GLN A 80 7.61 -21.67 12.50
C GLN A 80 8.23 -20.52 11.70
N TYR A 81 9.54 -20.59 11.44
CA TYR A 81 10.23 -19.64 10.57
C TYR A 81 9.70 -19.68 9.13
N GLU A 82 9.48 -20.87 8.58
CA GLU A 82 8.90 -21.04 7.24
C GLU A 82 7.46 -20.50 7.17
N LEU A 83 6.63 -20.78 8.19
CA LEU A 83 5.29 -20.21 8.28
C LEU A 83 5.33 -18.69 8.30
N TRP A 84 6.22 -18.10 9.09
CA TRP A 84 6.43 -16.66 9.13
C TRP A 84 6.82 -16.09 7.78
N THR A 85 7.77 -16.70 7.11
CA THR A 85 8.24 -16.24 5.78
C THR A 85 7.11 -16.27 4.74
N ARG A 86 6.31 -17.36 4.75
CA ARG A 86 5.13 -17.48 3.88
C ARG A 86 4.06 -16.44 4.24
N THR A 87 3.81 -16.24 5.53
CA THR A 87 2.82 -15.25 5.99
C THR A 87 3.21 -13.84 5.57
N LYS A 88 4.48 -13.45 5.77
CA LYS A 88 4.99 -12.17 5.29
C LYS A 88 4.72 -11.98 3.80
N HIS A 89 5.14 -12.95 2.99
CA HIS A 89 4.97 -12.87 1.53
C HIS A 89 3.48 -12.75 1.14
N ASN A 90 2.61 -13.55 1.78
CA ASN A 90 1.19 -13.52 1.51
C ASN A 90 0.57 -12.16 1.90
N VAL A 91 0.88 -11.66 3.10
CA VAL A 91 0.39 -10.35 3.55
C VAL A 91 0.86 -9.25 2.61
N LYS A 92 2.15 -9.19 2.27
CA LYS A 92 2.67 -8.19 1.34
C LYS A 92 1.91 -8.16 0.01
N LYS A 93 1.62 -9.36 -0.54
CA LYS A 93 0.92 -9.48 -1.82
C LYS A 93 -0.53 -9.03 -1.73
N VAL A 94 -1.26 -9.41 -0.69
CA VAL A 94 -2.72 -9.21 -0.64
C VAL A 94 -3.15 -7.96 0.13
N TYR A 95 -2.26 -7.34 0.91
CA TYR A 95 -2.57 -6.18 1.74
C TYR A 95 -3.19 -5.01 0.97
N PRO A 96 -2.66 -4.56 -0.18
CA PRO A 96 -3.25 -3.46 -0.93
C PRO A 96 -4.68 -3.76 -1.39
N TYR A 97 -4.94 -4.99 -1.82
CA TYR A 97 -6.28 -5.42 -2.22
C TYR A 97 -7.25 -5.50 -1.04
N ALA A 98 -6.76 -5.94 0.12
CA ALA A 98 -7.56 -5.99 1.34
C ALA A 98 -8.04 -4.60 1.78
N ILE A 99 -7.15 -3.62 1.81
CA ILE A 99 -7.49 -2.23 2.19
C ILE A 99 -8.50 -1.64 1.22
N LEU A 100 -8.28 -1.81 -0.09
CA LEU A 100 -9.20 -1.28 -1.11
C LEU A 100 -10.59 -1.95 -1.03
N ALA A 101 -10.63 -3.28 -0.94
CA ALA A 101 -11.87 -4.02 -0.80
C ALA A 101 -12.62 -3.64 0.49
N ALA A 102 -11.93 -3.53 1.62
CA ALA A 102 -12.53 -3.13 2.88
C ALA A 102 -13.09 -1.70 2.83
N ALA A 103 -12.40 -0.77 2.20
CA ALA A 103 -12.88 0.60 2.02
C ALA A 103 -14.19 0.63 1.23
N LYS A 104 -14.26 -0.10 0.10
CA LYS A 104 -15.49 -0.22 -0.71
C LYS A 104 -16.63 -0.88 0.07
N LEU A 105 -16.36 -1.96 0.78
CA LEU A 105 -17.37 -2.65 1.58
C LEU A 105 -17.95 -1.75 2.67
N LYS A 106 -17.10 -0.96 3.35
CA LYS A 106 -17.55 0.05 4.33
C LYS A 106 -18.41 1.15 3.69
N GLU A 107 -18.09 1.55 2.46
CA GLU A 107 -18.89 2.52 1.72
C GLU A 107 -20.27 1.95 1.36
N TYR A 108 -20.31 0.71 0.86
CA TYR A 108 -21.57 0.04 0.53
C TYR A 108 -22.47 -0.13 1.76
N ASP A 109 -21.89 -0.51 2.90
CA ASP A 109 -22.64 -0.60 4.15
C ASP A 109 -23.28 0.73 4.53
N LYS A 110 -22.53 1.83 4.51
CA LYS A 110 -23.05 3.17 4.81
C LYS A 110 -24.18 3.62 3.88
N VAL A 111 -24.15 3.21 2.62
CA VAL A 111 -25.20 3.50 1.66
C VAL A 111 -26.42 2.63 1.96
N MET A 112 -26.24 1.34 2.21
CA MET A 112 -27.33 0.41 2.53
C MET A 112 -28.07 0.74 3.83
N GLU A 113 -27.37 1.23 4.85
CA GLU A 113 -27.97 1.67 6.12
C GLU A 113 -29.00 2.78 5.93
N LYS A 114 -28.84 3.62 4.90
CA LYS A 114 -29.75 4.73 4.58
C LYS A 114 -30.95 4.31 3.71
N MET A 115 -30.92 3.09 3.18
CA MET A 115 -31.98 2.58 2.32
C MET A 115 -33.03 1.86 3.16
N THR A 116 -34.29 2.23 3.02
CA THR A 116 -35.44 1.57 3.67
C THR A 116 -36.16 0.58 2.75
N ASP A 117 -36.04 0.78 1.43
CA ASP A 117 -36.66 -0.05 0.42
C ASP A 117 -35.81 -1.29 0.12
N GLU A 118 -36.40 -2.48 0.31
CA GLU A 118 -35.71 -3.76 0.11
C GLU A 118 -35.43 -4.07 -1.38
N ASP A 119 -36.24 -3.61 -2.30
CA ASP A 119 -36.00 -3.84 -3.73
C ASP A 119 -34.89 -2.90 -4.25
N LEU A 120 -34.83 -1.70 -3.72
CA LEU A 120 -33.71 -0.79 -3.96
C LEU A 120 -32.40 -1.34 -3.41
N LYS A 121 -32.40 -1.91 -2.18
CA LYS A 121 -31.23 -2.60 -1.62
C LYS A 121 -30.75 -3.75 -2.51
N LYS A 122 -31.66 -4.60 -2.99
CA LYS A 122 -31.31 -5.70 -3.91
C LYS A 122 -30.72 -5.18 -5.23
N ALA A 123 -31.26 -4.11 -5.80
CA ALA A 123 -30.73 -3.50 -7.01
C ALA A 123 -29.33 -2.93 -6.76
N PHE A 124 -29.12 -2.24 -5.64
CA PHE A 124 -27.83 -1.70 -5.24
C PHE A 124 -26.79 -2.80 -5.02
N LEU A 125 -27.14 -3.90 -4.33
CA LEU A 125 -26.24 -5.03 -4.15
C LEU A 125 -25.75 -5.65 -5.47
N LYS A 126 -26.58 -5.69 -6.52
CA LYS A 126 -26.16 -6.12 -7.86
C LYS A 126 -25.12 -5.18 -8.48
N VAL A 127 -25.25 -3.89 -8.22
CA VAL A 127 -24.26 -2.90 -8.68
C VAL A 127 -22.95 -3.08 -7.93
N CYS A 128 -23.00 -3.25 -6.60
CA CYS A 128 -21.81 -3.52 -5.77
C CYS A 128 -21.10 -4.81 -6.20
N GLU A 129 -21.86 -5.88 -6.48
CA GLU A 129 -21.31 -7.13 -7.01
C GLU A 129 -20.54 -6.92 -8.30
N LYS A 130 -21.17 -6.19 -9.25
CA LYS A 130 -20.55 -5.92 -10.55
C LYS A 130 -19.27 -5.08 -10.39
N ASP A 131 -19.29 -4.10 -9.50
CA ASP A 131 -18.15 -3.24 -9.21
C ASP A 131 -16.98 -4.03 -8.61
N LEU A 132 -17.26 -4.83 -7.57
CA LEU A 132 -16.26 -5.71 -6.96
C LEU A 132 -15.68 -6.73 -7.94
N ARG A 133 -16.54 -7.29 -8.80
CA ARG A 133 -16.10 -8.23 -9.83
C ARG A 133 -15.15 -7.57 -10.81
N ASN A 134 -15.54 -6.43 -11.37
CA ASN A 134 -14.73 -5.74 -12.38
C ASN A 134 -13.37 -5.34 -11.84
N GLU A 135 -13.28 -5.06 -10.55
CA GLU A 135 -12.05 -4.58 -9.93
C GLU A 135 -11.15 -5.68 -9.40
N PHE A 136 -11.72 -6.79 -8.91
CA PHE A 136 -10.94 -7.79 -8.19
C PHE A 136 -10.98 -9.20 -8.83
N GLU A 137 -11.75 -9.44 -9.89
CA GLU A 137 -11.92 -10.80 -10.41
C GLU A 137 -10.61 -11.42 -10.89
N ASP A 138 -9.80 -10.66 -11.58
CA ASP A 138 -8.55 -11.17 -12.16
C ASP A 138 -7.52 -11.41 -11.04
N GLU A 139 -7.38 -10.49 -10.12
CA GLU A 139 -6.50 -10.63 -8.96
C GLU A 139 -6.91 -11.82 -8.07
N LEU A 140 -8.21 -12.02 -7.85
CA LEU A 140 -8.71 -13.14 -7.06
C LEU A 140 -8.47 -14.49 -7.72
N LYS A 141 -8.51 -14.57 -9.05
CA LYS A 141 -8.20 -15.82 -9.79
C LYS A 141 -6.76 -16.26 -9.58
N ASP A 142 -5.85 -15.31 -9.48
CA ASP A 142 -4.41 -15.53 -9.34
C ASP A 142 -3.96 -15.79 -7.89
N LEU A 143 -4.87 -15.73 -6.93
CA LEU A 143 -4.56 -16.01 -5.55
C LEU A 143 -4.49 -17.52 -5.26
N SER A 144 -3.44 -17.92 -4.54
CA SER A 144 -3.41 -19.22 -3.89
C SER A 144 -4.42 -19.29 -2.74
N ILE A 145 -4.79 -20.51 -2.33
CA ILE A 145 -5.68 -20.73 -1.18
C ILE A 145 -5.17 -20.03 0.09
N SER A 146 -3.86 -20.11 0.36
CA SER A 146 -3.25 -19.46 1.53
C SER A 146 -3.29 -17.92 1.43
N GLN A 147 -3.11 -17.36 0.24
CA GLN A 147 -3.25 -15.92 0.02
C GLN A 147 -4.70 -15.46 0.20
N GLY A 148 -5.66 -16.23 -0.31
CA GLY A 148 -7.07 -15.96 -0.10
C GLY A 148 -7.47 -15.97 1.37
N LYS A 149 -6.99 -16.95 2.16
CA LYS A 149 -7.22 -16.98 3.61
C LYS A 149 -6.69 -15.72 4.31
N VAL A 150 -5.47 -15.29 3.96
CA VAL A 150 -4.90 -14.05 4.50
C VAL A 150 -5.73 -12.84 4.08
N LEU A 151 -6.14 -12.76 2.82
CA LEU A 151 -7.00 -11.67 2.34
C LEU A 151 -8.29 -11.55 3.15
N MET A 152 -8.95 -12.67 3.45
CA MET A 152 -10.15 -12.67 4.29
C MET A 152 -9.91 -12.14 5.68
N LYS A 153 -8.86 -12.64 6.34
CA LYS A 153 -8.47 -12.19 7.67
C LYS A 153 -8.18 -10.67 7.68
N LEU A 154 -7.58 -10.16 6.63
CA LEU A 154 -7.34 -8.72 6.48
C LEU A 154 -8.63 -7.92 6.26
N ILE A 155 -9.56 -8.42 5.46
CA ILE A 155 -10.86 -7.78 5.26
C ILE A 155 -11.66 -7.77 6.57
N ASP A 156 -11.65 -8.88 7.32
CA ASP A 156 -12.30 -8.96 8.64
C ASP A 156 -11.66 -7.94 9.60
N ARG A 157 -10.35 -7.92 9.71
CA ARG A 157 -9.62 -6.91 10.51
C ARG A 157 -10.05 -5.48 10.19
N GLU A 158 -10.14 -5.16 8.91
CA GLU A 158 -10.44 -3.80 8.46
C GLU A 158 -11.92 -3.45 8.59
N THR A 159 -12.83 -4.39 8.35
CA THR A 159 -14.27 -4.12 8.37
C THR A 159 -14.92 -4.35 9.73
N GLY A 160 -14.29 -5.15 10.59
CA GLY A 160 -14.89 -5.65 11.84
C GLY A 160 -16.05 -6.63 11.61
N LYS A 161 -16.17 -7.20 10.42
CA LYS A 161 -17.20 -8.16 10.04
C LYS A 161 -16.57 -9.38 9.42
N THR A 162 -17.01 -10.58 9.83
CA THR A 162 -16.50 -11.79 9.20
C THR A 162 -16.81 -11.81 7.71
N THR A 163 -15.94 -12.40 6.93
CA THR A 163 -16.22 -12.57 5.50
C THR A 163 -17.50 -13.36 5.25
N TYR A 164 -17.87 -14.25 6.18
CA TYR A 164 -19.14 -14.97 6.13
C TYR A 164 -20.34 -14.01 6.19
N ASP A 165 -20.31 -13.03 7.08
CA ASP A 165 -21.40 -12.05 7.21
C ASP A 165 -21.50 -11.14 5.98
N LEU A 166 -20.35 -10.70 5.46
CA LEU A 166 -20.29 -9.92 4.21
C LEU A 166 -20.85 -10.71 3.03
N VAL A 167 -20.42 -11.96 2.89
CA VAL A 167 -20.89 -12.88 1.85
C VAL A 167 -22.39 -13.19 2.01
N LYS A 168 -22.88 -13.34 3.25
CA LYS A 168 -24.29 -13.57 3.52
C LYS A 168 -25.16 -12.39 3.09
N GLN A 169 -24.71 -11.18 3.31
CA GLN A 169 -25.40 -9.96 2.85
C GLN A 169 -25.48 -9.90 1.32
N LEU A 170 -24.40 -10.32 0.63
CA LEU A 170 -24.29 -10.33 -0.82
C LEU A 170 -24.90 -11.58 -1.50
N ARG A 171 -25.29 -12.60 -0.72
CA ARG A 171 -25.65 -13.95 -1.21
C ARG A 171 -26.81 -14.02 -2.21
N GLY A 172 -27.63 -13.00 -2.33
CA GLY A 172 -28.72 -12.98 -3.31
C GLY A 172 -28.33 -12.46 -4.69
N SER A 173 -27.13 -11.87 -4.82
CA SER A 173 -26.73 -11.07 -5.98
C SER A 173 -25.58 -11.69 -6.78
N PHE A 174 -24.78 -12.57 -6.17
CA PHE A 174 -23.59 -13.15 -6.81
C PHE A 174 -23.92 -14.25 -7.81
N GLN A 175 -23.32 -14.19 -8.99
CA GLN A 175 -23.40 -15.26 -9.98
C GLN A 175 -22.63 -16.52 -9.52
N ALA A 176 -23.12 -17.70 -9.89
CA ALA A 176 -22.57 -19.00 -9.48
C ALA A 176 -21.05 -19.16 -9.73
N ALA A 177 -20.52 -18.57 -10.80
CA ALA A 177 -19.09 -18.66 -11.14
C ALA A 177 -18.19 -17.95 -10.12
N MET A 178 -18.59 -16.78 -9.62
CA MET A 178 -17.86 -16.09 -8.58
C MET A 178 -17.92 -16.84 -7.26
N TRP A 179 -19.09 -17.44 -6.93
CA TRP A 179 -19.23 -18.33 -5.78
C TRP A 179 -18.31 -19.53 -5.81
N GLN A 180 -18.07 -20.12 -6.96
CA GLN A 180 -17.11 -21.22 -7.10
C GLN A 180 -15.69 -20.76 -6.81
N THR A 181 -15.29 -19.57 -7.28
CA THR A 181 -13.98 -19.01 -6.97
C THR A 181 -13.83 -18.69 -5.49
N VAL A 182 -14.81 -18.03 -4.89
CA VAL A 182 -14.88 -17.76 -3.46
C VAL A 182 -14.85 -19.07 -2.66
N ALA A 183 -15.68 -20.06 -2.99
CA ALA A 183 -15.72 -21.34 -2.31
C ALA A 183 -14.41 -22.13 -2.43
N ARG A 184 -13.73 -22.07 -3.58
CA ARG A 184 -12.42 -22.70 -3.80
C ARG A 184 -11.33 -22.10 -2.92
N ILE A 185 -11.31 -20.76 -2.81
CA ILE A 185 -10.29 -20.04 -2.04
C ILE A 185 -10.60 -20.15 -0.55
N PHE A 186 -11.85 -20.08 -0.16
CA PHE A 186 -12.26 -19.83 1.20
C PHE A 186 -12.71 -21.08 1.97
N GLY A 187 -13.21 -22.09 1.31
CA GLY A 187 -13.55 -23.38 1.93
C GLY A 187 -14.31 -23.25 3.25
N HIS A 188 -13.81 -23.93 4.28
CA HIS A 188 -14.44 -24.00 5.61
C HIS A 188 -14.11 -22.83 6.55
N ASP A 189 -13.13 -21.98 6.21
CA ASP A 189 -12.58 -20.96 7.12
C ASP A 189 -13.32 -19.60 7.09
N MET A 190 -14.44 -19.50 6.36
CA MET A 190 -15.19 -18.23 6.22
C MET A 190 -15.79 -17.68 7.52
N LYS A 191 -15.89 -18.50 8.56
CA LYS A 191 -16.44 -18.11 9.87
C LYS A 191 -15.36 -17.78 10.90
N SER A 192 -14.09 -17.95 10.54
CA SER A 192 -12.98 -17.66 11.44
C SER A 192 -12.82 -16.15 11.56
N GLU A 193 -13.04 -15.63 12.76
CA GLU A 193 -12.83 -14.23 13.11
C GLU A 193 -11.34 -13.90 13.15
N TYR A 194 -11.02 -12.62 12.94
CA TYR A 194 -9.64 -12.15 13.07
C TYR A 194 -9.27 -11.97 14.54
N ASP A 195 -8.20 -12.62 14.97
CA ASP A 195 -7.64 -12.48 16.32
C ASP A 195 -6.16 -12.01 16.26
N ALA A 196 -5.96 -10.71 16.43
CA ALA A 196 -4.65 -10.08 16.41
C ALA A 196 -3.69 -10.58 17.50
N ASN A 197 -4.22 -11.10 18.61
CA ASN A 197 -3.42 -11.40 19.80
C ASN A 197 -2.98 -12.86 19.89
N ILE A 198 -3.76 -13.78 19.34
CA ILE A 198 -3.53 -15.22 19.51
C ILE A 198 -3.32 -15.90 18.16
N GLU A 199 -4.39 -16.03 17.35
CA GLU A 199 -4.35 -16.83 16.12
C GLU A 199 -3.62 -16.11 14.97
N ASP A 200 -3.86 -14.81 14.81
CA ASP A 200 -3.39 -14.04 13.67
C ASP A 200 -2.22 -13.11 14.00
N ILE A 201 -1.52 -13.34 15.12
CA ILE A 201 -0.39 -12.51 15.57
C ILE A 201 0.73 -12.39 14.51
N MET A 202 0.95 -13.44 13.71
CA MET A 202 1.93 -13.40 12.62
C MET A 202 1.45 -12.50 11.48
N ILE A 203 0.14 -12.50 11.20
CA ILE A 203 -0.47 -11.61 10.19
C ILE A 203 -0.35 -10.18 10.67
N GLU A 204 -0.72 -9.88 11.92
CA GLU A 204 -0.63 -8.52 12.49
C GLU A 204 0.82 -7.97 12.46
N ARG A 205 1.79 -8.80 12.81
CA ARG A 205 3.21 -8.42 12.70
C ARG A 205 3.65 -8.14 11.27
N ALA A 206 3.21 -8.97 10.32
CA ALA A 206 3.51 -8.76 8.90
C ALA A 206 2.88 -7.47 8.36
N ILE A 207 1.64 -7.14 8.81
CA ILE A 207 0.99 -5.87 8.48
C ILE A 207 1.85 -4.69 8.95
N LYS A 208 2.32 -4.71 10.19
CA LYS A 208 3.18 -3.64 10.73
C LYS A 208 4.46 -3.45 9.91
N LEU A 209 5.05 -4.53 9.41
CA LEU A 209 6.21 -4.41 8.50
C LEU A 209 5.83 -3.74 7.17
N VAL A 210 4.64 -4.04 6.62
CA VAL A 210 4.16 -3.39 5.38
C VAL A 210 3.91 -1.90 5.63
N GLU A 211 3.19 -1.57 6.69
CA GLU A 211 2.83 -0.20 7.07
C GLU A 211 4.07 0.67 7.32
N ASN A 212 5.13 0.08 7.89
CA ASN A 212 6.39 0.77 8.18
C ASN A 212 7.40 0.75 7.02
N GLY A 213 7.07 0.16 5.89
CA GLY A 213 7.98 0.05 4.74
C GLY A 213 9.21 -0.85 5.01
N GLN A 214 9.12 -1.79 5.94
CA GLN A 214 10.23 -2.66 6.40
C GLN A 214 10.20 -4.04 5.73
N PHE A 215 10.02 -4.10 4.42
CA PHE A 215 9.99 -5.36 3.66
C PHE A 215 11.19 -5.50 2.75
#